data_389ba4d7753f548bbf8e4508b0bff169
#
_entry.id   389ba4d7753f548bbf8e4508b0bff169
#
_cell.length_a   1.000
_cell.length_b   1.000
_cell.length_c   1.000
_cell.angle_alpha   90.00
_cell.angle_beta   90.00
_cell.angle_gamma   90.00
#
_symmetry.space_group_name_H-M   'P 1'
#
loop_
_entity.id
_entity.type
_entity.pdbx_description
1 polymer ?
#
loop_
_entity_poly.entity_id
_entity_poly.type
_entity_poly.pdbx_seq_one_letter_code
_entity_poly.pdbx_strand_id
1 'polypeptide(L)'
;RLVARNRRYLEMFQYPEGLIAIGRPISDIILHNARRGLCGPGDPQMHVDKRIAWMQQGTPHRSERMFPDGSVIEIIGNPMPGGGFVMSFTDISAFRDAEKALQESNESLERRVDERTRELSELNQALLQAQAQTERASQSKSRFLTAVSHDLMQPLNAARLFSASLAHQADMAPEVDELVRHLDSSLASAEELISDLLDISRLEAGRIVPEL
;
A
#
# COMPACT_ATOMS: atom_id res chain seq x y z
N ARG A 1 3.29 36.37 -46.11
CA ARG A 1 3.52 37.59 -45.33
C ARG A 1 2.74 37.53 -44.02
N LEU A 2 3.23 38.25 -42.99
CA LEU A 2 2.53 38.39 -41.71
C LEU A 2 1.28 39.28 -41.89
N VAL A 3 0.10 38.74 -41.53
CA VAL A 3 -1.18 39.44 -41.70
C VAL A 3 -1.66 40.02 -40.37
N ALA A 4 -1.52 39.22 -39.29
CA ALA A 4 -1.94 39.60 -37.95
C ALA A 4 -1.02 38.99 -36.88
N ARG A 5 -0.98 39.61 -35.72
CA ARG A 5 -0.27 39.14 -34.56
C ARG A 5 -0.96 39.63 -33.29
N ASN A 6 -0.80 38.94 -32.19
CA ASN A 6 -1.24 39.43 -30.89
C ASN A 6 -0.05 39.92 -30.04
N ARG A 7 -0.36 40.63 -28.95
CA ARG A 7 0.66 41.20 -28.06
C ARG A 7 1.46 40.12 -27.36
N ARG A 8 0.80 39.02 -26.94
CA ARG A 8 1.44 37.90 -26.21
C ARG A 8 2.53 37.20 -27.08
N TYR A 9 2.32 37.10 -28.38
CA TYR A 9 3.33 36.59 -29.29
C TYR A 9 4.62 37.42 -29.27
N LEU A 10 4.49 38.75 -29.20
CA LEU A 10 5.66 39.64 -29.11
C LEU A 10 6.39 39.50 -27.78
N GLU A 11 5.67 39.44 -26.72
CA GLU A 11 6.20 39.28 -25.35
C GLU A 11 6.91 37.94 -25.17
N MET A 12 6.31 36.83 -25.66
CA MET A 12 6.88 35.48 -25.61
C MET A 12 8.23 35.36 -26.34
N PHE A 13 8.33 35.95 -27.53
CA PHE A 13 9.52 35.80 -28.36
C PHE A 13 10.50 36.97 -28.24
N GLN A 14 10.14 38.06 -27.58
CA GLN A 14 10.97 39.25 -27.39
C GLN A 14 11.60 39.74 -28.72
N TYR A 15 10.77 39.90 -29.74
CA TYR A 15 11.24 40.31 -31.05
C TYR A 15 11.76 41.76 -31.07
N PRO A 16 12.81 42.06 -31.84
CA PRO A 16 13.24 43.43 -32.11
C PRO A 16 12.13 44.26 -32.73
N GLU A 17 12.14 45.56 -32.45
CA GLU A 17 11.23 46.53 -33.10
C GLU A 17 11.29 46.44 -34.62
N GLY A 18 10.13 46.43 -35.27
CA GLY A 18 10.01 46.38 -36.73
C GLY A 18 10.14 45.01 -37.37
N LEU A 19 10.66 43.98 -36.70
CA LEU A 19 10.75 42.62 -37.26
C LEU A 19 9.35 42.01 -37.47
N ILE A 20 8.44 42.23 -36.57
CA ILE A 20 7.07 41.68 -36.58
C ILE A 20 6.07 42.76 -37.06
N ALA A 21 6.39 43.43 -38.12
CA ALA A 21 5.47 44.37 -38.77
C ALA A 21 4.50 43.65 -39.72
N ILE A 22 3.25 44.09 -39.79
CA ILE A 22 2.26 43.55 -40.73
C ILE A 22 2.79 43.77 -42.18
N GLY A 23 2.64 42.77 -43.05
CA GLY A 23 3.17 42.76 -44.40
C GLY A 23 4.59 42.18 -44.56
N ARG A 24 5.33 41.98 -43.43
CA ARG A 24 6.67 41.38 -43.45
C ARG A 24 6.65 39.97 -44.01
N PRO A 25 7.67 39.55 -44.77
CA PRO A 25 7.81 38.14 -45.16
C PRO A 25 7.95 37.23 -43.94
N ILE A 26 7.23 36.12 -43.91
CA ILE A 26 7.32 35.17 -42.81
C ILE A 26 8.70 34.50 -42.75
N SER A 27 9.39 34.39 -43.86
CA SER A 27 10.78 33.90 -43.95
C SER A 27 11.74 34.64 -43.04
N ASP A 28 11.60 35.99 -42.96
CA ASP A 28 12.48 36.83 -42.13
C ASP A 28 12.31 36.49 -40.65
N ILE A 29 11.08 36.25 -40.24
CA ILE A 29 10.72 35.88 -38.84
C ILE A 29 11.25 34.47 -38.52
N ILE A 30 11.07 33.51 -39.42
CA ILE A 30 11.58 32.15 -39.28
C ILE A 30 13.11 32.15 -39.21
N LEU A 31 13.77 32.92 -40.11
CA LEU A 31 15.22 33.02 -40.12
C LEU A 31 15.77 33.63 -38.82
N HIS A 32 15.12 34.66 -38.30
CA HIS A 32 15.49 35.27 -37.03
C HIS A 32 15.36 34.25 -35.89
N ASN A 33 14.26 33.50 -35.83
CA ASN A 33 14.04 32.47 -34.82
C ASN A 33 15.06 31.32 -34.95
N ALA A 34 15.38 30.91 -36.19
CA ALA A 34 16.37 29.86 -36.42
C ALA A 34 17.78 30.28 -35.94
N ARG A 35 18.18 31.54 -36.19
CA ARG A 35 19.46 32.11 -35.72
C ARG A 35 19.54 32.21 -34.20
N ARG A 36 18.41 32.33 -33.51
CA ARG A 36 18.31 32.28 -32.02
C ARG A 36 18.22 30.87 -31.45
N GLY A 37 18.31 29.83 -32.30
CA GLY A 37 18.16 28.42 -31.85
C GLY A 37 16.72 28.00 -31.59
N LEU A 38 15.73 28.87 -31.80
CA LEU A 38 14.32 28.57 -31.51
C LEU A 38 13.70 27.58 -32.51
N CYS A 39 14.40 27.24 -33.58
CA CYS A 39 13.96 26.23 -34.55
C CYS A 39 14.60 24.86 -34.38
N GLY A 40 15.45 24.70 -33.37
CA GLY A 40 16.24 23.50 -33.13
C GLY A 40 17.60 23.53 -33.81
N PRO A 41 18.42 22.49 -33.70
CA PRO A 41 19.74 22.40 -34.32
C PRO A 41 19.60 22.32 -35.85
N GLY A 42 20.58 22.88 -36.59
CA GLY A 42 20.64 22.84 -38.03
C GLY A 42 20.90 24.20 -38.68
N ASP A 43 21.03 24.20 -40.00
CA ASP A 43 21.21 25.44 -40.77
C ASP A 43 19.94 26.32 -40.74
N PRO A 44 20.08 27.62 -40.37
CA PRO A 44 18.94 28.52 -40.29
C PRO A 44 18.13 28.62 -41.60
N GLN A 45 18.82 28.57 -42.77
CA GLN A 45 18.14 28.65 -44.07
C GLN A 45 17.32 27.37 -44.33
N MET A 46 17.84 26.20 -43.98
CA MET A 46 17.11 24.94 -44.09
C MET A 46 15.81 24.96 -43.28
N HIS A 47 15.82 25.56 -42.10
CA HIS A 47 14.60 25.72 -41.28
C HIS A 47 13.55 26.61 -41.93
N VAL A 48 14.01 27.69 -42.65
CA VAL A 48 13.12 28.56 -43.44
C VAL A 48 12.45 27.77 -44.56
N ASP A 49 13.26 27.09 -45.37
CA ASP A 49 12.80 26.37 -46.55
C ASP A 49 11.82 25.24 -46.16
N LYS A 50 12.18 24.47 -45.15
CA LYS A 50 11.32 23.40 -44.63
C LYS A 50 9.98 23.93 -44.11
N ARG A 51 9.99 25.06 -43.40
CA ARG A 51 8.78 25.63 -42.83
C ARG A 51 7.87 26.22 -43.89
N ILE A 52 8.45 26.90 -44.90
CA ILE A 52 7.71 27.46 -46.03
C ILE A 52 7.10 26.34 -46.86
N ALA A 53 7.87 25.30 -47.19
CA ALA A 53 7.36 24.15 -47.94
C ALA A 53 6.20 23.48 -47.24
N TRP A 54 6.30 23.30 -45.92
CA TRP A 54 5.21 22.75 -45.13
C TRP A 54 3.96 23.65 -45.13
N MET A 55 4.10 24.96 -44.97
CA MET A 55 2.97 25.91 -45.05
C MET A 55 2.27 25.87 -46.41
N GLN A 56 3.02 25.61 -47.51
CA GLN A 56 2.47 25.48 -48.87
C GLN A 56 1.67 24.19 -49.05
N GLN A 57 1.97 23.13 -48.30
CA GLN A 57 1.21 21.87 -48.34
C GLN A 57 -0.19 21.98 -47.72
N GLY A 58 -0.44 23.00 -46.92
CA GLY A 58 -1.76 23.25 -46.34
C GLY A 58 -2.21 22.21 -45.32
N THR A 59 -1.28 21.50 -44.63
CA THR A 59 -1.60 20.49 -43.62
C THR A 59 -1.52 21.07 -42.20
N PRO A 60 -2.42 20.72 -41.30
CA PRO A 60 -2.30 21.08 -39.90
C PRO A 60 -1.02 20.53 -39.27
N HIS A 61 -0.46 21.28 -38.34
CA HIS A 61 0.76 20.90 -37.64
C HIS A 61 0.63 21.12 -36.14
N ARG A 62 1.08 20.15 -35.36
CA ARG A 62 1.24 20.27 -33.92
C ARG A 62 2.61 19.72 -33.55
N SER A 63 3.36 20.48 -32.79
CA SER A 63 4.67 20.04 -32.28
C SER A 63 4.98 20.76 -30.98
N GLU A 64 5.76 20.11 -30.15
CA GLU A 64 6.35 20.72 -28.96
C GLU A 64 7.83 20.96 -29.22
N ARG A 65 8.35 22.02 -28.66
CA ARG A 65 9.74 22.36 -28.80
C ARG A 65 10.29 22.95 -27.51
N MET A 66 11.41 22.41 -27.07
CA MET A 66 12.20 23.00 -26.03
C MET A 66 13.03 24.16 -26.58
N PHE A 67 12.93 25.29 -25.93
CA PHE A 67 13.73 26.48 -26.27
C PHE A 67 15.04 26.48 -25.48
N PRO A 68 16.04 27.33 -25.90
CA PRO A 68 17.33 27.39 -25.22
C PRO A 68 17.28 27.83 -23.75
N ASP A 69 16.22 28.52 -23.33
CA ASP A 69 15.96 28.92 -21.94
C ASP A 69 15.32 27.83 -21.11
N GLY A 70 15.06 26.64 -21.68
CA GLY A 70 14.43 25.50 -21.04
C GLY A 70 12.91 25.50 -21.13
N SER A 71 12.27 26.55 -21.65
CA SER A 71 10.82 26.58 -21.83
C SER A 71 10.35 25.59 -22.91
N VAL A 72 9.19 24.98 -22.70
CA VAL A 72 8.55 24.07 -23.66
C VAL A 72 7.38 24.77 -24.30
N ILE A 73 7.49 25.02 -25.60
CA ILE A 73 6.46 25.72 -26.37
C ILE A 73 5.72 24.75 -27.28
N GLU A 74 4.42 24.64 -27.09
CA GLU A 74 3.53 23.98 -28.05
C GLU A 74 3.25 24.90 -29.22
N ILE A 75 3.43 24.39 -30.42
CA ILE A 75 3.25 25.09 -31.69
C ILE A 75 2.15 24.38 -32.46
N ILE A 76 1.05 25.08 -32.71
CA ILE A 76 -0.05 24.58 -33.53
C ILE A 76 -0.22 25.48 -34.71
N GLY A 77 -0.20 24.91 -35.91
CA GLY A 77 -0.42 25.59 -37.17
C GLY A 77 -1.61 25.01 -37.91
N ASN A 78 -2.58 25.85 -38.24
CA ASN A 78 -3.75 25.45 -39.03
C ASN A 78 -3.88 26.24 -40.29
N PRO A 79 -4.14 25.61 -41.46
CA PRO A 79 -4.45 26.28 -42.69
C PRO A 79 -5.79 27.02 -42.57
N MET A 80 -5.87 28.20 -43.25
CA MET A 80 -7.10 28.97 -43.29
C MET A 80 -7.86 28.75 -44.59
N PRO A 81 -9.22 28.75 -44.56
CA PRO A 81 -10.00 28.84 -45.79
C PRO A 81 -9.62 30.08 -46.60
N GLY A 82 -9.32 29.93 -47.89
CA GLY A 82 -8.84 31.02 -48.75
C GLY A 82 -7.33 31.22 -48.76
N GLY A 83 -6.57 30.38 -48.11
CA GLY A 83 -5.09 30.38 -48.09
C GLY A 83 -4.50 31.07 -46.85
N GLY A 84 -3.25 30.70 -46.57
CA GLY A 84 -2.53 31.18 -45.39
C GLY A 84 -2.61 30.23 -44.20
N PHE A 85 -1.98 30.63 -43.08
CA PHE A 85 -1.83 29.85 -41.88
C PHE A 85 -2.06 30.67 -40.61
N VAL A 86 -2.76 30.10 -39.63
CA VAL A 86 -2.77 30.59 -38.26
C VAL A 86 -1.83 29.73 -37.44
N MET A 87 -0.92 30.36 -36.70
CA MET A 87 0.01 29.72 -35.80
C MET A 87 -0.31 30.14 -34.37
N SER A 88 -0.50 29.19 -33.43
CA SER A 88 -0.52 29.47 -32.02
C SER A 88 0.73 28.91 -31.32
N PHE A 89 1.16 29.62 -30.31
CA PHE A 89 2.30 29.29 -29.51
C PHE A 89 1.85 29.35 -28.05
N THR A 90 1.97 28.24 -27.33
CA THR A 90 1.56 28.13 -25.94
C THR A 90 2.75 27.64 -25.13
N ASP A 91 3.09 28.38 -24.09
CA ASP A 91 4.06 27.89 -23.09
C ASP A 91 3.37 26.82 -22.24
N ILE A 92 3.89 25.60 -22.32
CA ILE A 92 3.41 24.43 -21.59
C ILE A 92 4.44 23.93 -20.57
N SER A 93 5.45 24.74 -20.24
CA SER A 93 6.51 24.35 -19.31
C SER A 93 5.95 23.92 -17.96
N ALA A 94 5.12 24.78 -17.36
CA ALA A 94 4.50 24.48 -16.07
C ALA A 94 3.61 23.22 -16.10
N PHE A 95 2.94 22.94 -17.22
CA PHE A 95 2.16 21.72 -17.40
C PHE A 95 3.06 20.48 -17.46
N ARG A 96 4.15 20.55 -18.22
CA ARG A 96 5.12 19.46 -18.33
C ARG A 96 5.84 19.17 -16.99
N ASP A 97 6.18 20.21 -16.26
CA ASP A 97 6.78 20.06 -14.92
C ASP A 97 5.81 19.40 -13.94
N ALA A 98 4.54 19.82 -13.97
CA ALA A 98 3.50 19.21 -13.14
C ALA A 98 3.21 17.75 -13.53
N GLU A 99 3.16 17.43 -14.82
CA GLU A 99 2.99 16.08 -15.35
C GLU A 99 4.13 15.16 -14.88
N LYS A 100 5.38 15.64 -15.01
CA LYS A 100 6.56 14.91 -14.55
C LYS A 100 6.56 14.68 -13.04
N ALA A 101 6.27 15.73 -12.27
CA ALA A 101 6.19 15.62 -10.79
C ALA A 101 5.08 14.63 -10.35
N LEU A 102 3.95 14.64 -11.05
CA LEU A 102 2.86 13.68 -10.78
C LEU A 102 3.30 12.25 -11.10
N GLN A 103 3.97 12.03 -12.23
CA GLN A 103 4.49 10.72 -12.60
C GLN A 103 5.50 10.19 -11.58
N GLU A 104 6.47 11.01 -11.17
CA GLU A 104 7.47 10.66 -10.15
C GLU A 104 6.81 10.34 -8.80
N SER A 105 5.77 11.10 -8.43
CA SER A 105 4.98 10.85 -7.23
C SER A 105 4.22 9.53 -7.29
N ASN A 106 3.60 9.21 -8.43
CA ASN A 106 2.88 7.95 -8.63
C ASN A 106 3.83 6.74 -8.56
N GLU A 107 4.97 6.78 -9.22
CA GLU A 107 5.99 5.73 -9.17
C GLU A 107 6.53 5.51 -7.74
N SER A 108 6.67 6.61 -6.98
CA SER A 108 7.04 6.54 -5.56
C SER A 108 5.95 5.91 -4.69
N LEU A 109 4.68 6.27 -4.95
CA LEU A 109 3.53 5.70 -4.25
C LEU A 109 3.37 4.20 -4.54
N GLU A 110 3.49 3.79 -5.79
CA GLU A 110 3.42 2.37 -6.18
C GLU A 110 4.48 1.54 -5.46
N ARG A 111 5.73 2.00 -5.44
CA ARG A 111 6.80 1.32 -4.69
C ARG A 111 6.48 1.19 -3.20
N ARG A 112 5.98 2.27 -2.57
CA ARG A 112 5.59 2.25 -1.15
C ARG A 112 4.41 1.31 -0.89
N VAL A 113 3.45 1.24 -1.79
CA VAL A 113 2.32 0.29 -1.69
C VAL A 113 2.84 -1.15 -1.77
N ASP A 114 3.71 -1.45 -2.72
CA ASP A 114 4.29 -2.79 -2.87
C ASP A 114 5.11 -3.21 -1.64
N GLU A 115 5.95 -2.32 -1.11
CA GLU A 115 6.73 -2.57 0.10
C GLU A 115 5.81 -2.85 1.30
N ARG A 116 4.79 -2.00 1.51
CA ARG A 116 3.84 -2.18 2.61
C ARG A 116 2.98 -3.43 2.47
N THR A 117 2.62 -3.80 1.24
CA THR A 117 1.85 -5.01 0.98
C THR A 117 2.66 -6.26 1.33
N ARG A 118 3.95 -6.29 0.99
CA ARG A 118 4.86 -7.38 1.36
C ARG A 118 5.04 -7.46 2.88
N GLU A 119 5.34 -6.34 3.53
CA GLU A 119 5.49 -6.26 4.99
C GLU A 119 4.24 -6.75 5.73
N LEU A 120 3.05 -6.31 5.30
CA LEU A 120 1.77 -6.77 5.85
C LEU A 120 1.55 -8.26 5.63
N SER A 121 1.92 -8.80 4.47
CA SER A 121 1.80 -10.23 4.18
C SER A 121 2.70 -11.07 5.09
N GLU A 122 3.95 -10.64 5.30
CA GLU A 122 4.90 -11.32 6.19
C GLU A 122 4.44 -11.28 7.64
N LEU A 123 3.98 -10.11 8.13
CA LEU A 123 3.43 -9.97 9.48
C LEU A 123 2.19 -10.83 9.68
N ASN A 124 1.29 -10.87 8.71
CA ASN A 124 0.09 -11.69 8.78
C ASN A 124 0.43 -13.19 8.84
N GLN A 125 1.40 -13.64 8.04
CA GLN A 125 1.88 -15.01 8.07
C GLN A 125 2.52 -15.37 9.43
N ALA A 126 3.34 -14.47 10.00
CA ALA A 126 3.94 -14.66 11.31
C ALA A 126 2.86 -14.72 12.43
N LEU A 127 1.85 -13.86 12.34
CA LEU A 127 0.73 -13.84 13.28
C LEU A 127 -0.06 -15.16 13.25
N LEU A 128 -0.39 -15.65 12.04
CA LEU A 128 -1.10 -16.92 11.88
C LEU A 128 -0.29 -18.11 12.43
N GLN A 129 1.04 -18.11 12.24
CA GLN A 129 1.91 -19.14 12.81
C GLN A 129 1.95 -19.08 14.33
N ALA A 130 2.08 -17.89 14.93
CA ALA A 130 2.08 -17.72 16.38
C ALA A 130 0.74 -18.14 17.01
N GLN A 131 -0.37 -17.79 16.35
CA GLN A 131 -1.71 -18.20 16.78
C GLN A 131 -1.85 -19.73 16.73
N ALA A 132 -1.42 -20.37 15.66
CA ALA A 132 -1.47 -21.83 15.53
C ALA A 132 -0.59 -22.55 16.60
N GLN A 133 0.56 -21.98 16.96
CA GLN A 133 1.42 -22.50 18.02
C GLN A 133 0.75 -22.39 19.39
N THR A 134 0.16 -21.23 19.69
CA THR A 134 -0.57 -21.00 20.94
C THR A 134 -1.74 -21.97 21.09
N GLU A 135 -2.50 -22.17 20.02
CA GLU A 135 -3.63 -23.09 20.01
C GLU A 135 -3.18 -24.53 20.26
N ARG A 136 -2.09 -24.99 19.60
CA ARG A 136 -1.53 -26.32 19.84
C ARG A 136 -1.03 -26.51 21.26
N ALA A 137 -0.37 -25.48 21.84
CA ALA A 137 0.10 -25.53 23.22
C ALA A 137 -1.07 -25.60 24.18
N SER A 138 -2.14 -24.83 24.00
CA SER A 138 -3.36 -24.87 24.81
C SER A 138 -4.04 -26.22 24.73
N GLN A 139 -4.19 -26.78 23.52
CA GLN A 139 -4.77 -28.13 23.35
C GLN A 139 -3.93 -29.22 24.02
N SER A 140 -2.59 -29.15 23.93
CA SER A 140 -1.69 -30.09 24.58
C SER A 140 -1.78 -30.02 26.09
N LYS A 141 -1.80 -28.78 26.66
CA LYS A 141 -2.01 -28.52 28.09
C LYS A 141 -3.30 -29.16 28.58
N SER A 142 -4.41 -28.94 27.84
CA SER A 142 -5.72 -29.49 28.24
C SER A 142 -5.77 -31.01 28.19
N ARG A 143 -5.18 -31.65 27.16
CA ARG A 143 -5.08 -33.11 27.05
C ARG A 143 -4.24 -33.68 28.18
N PHE A 144 -3.10 -33.06 28.49
CA PHE A 144 -2.21 -33.48 29.56
C PHE A 144 -2.94 -33.42 30.92
N LEU A 145 -3.60 -32.31 31.26
CA LEU A 145 -4.33 -32.16 32.49
C LEU A 145 -5.47 -33.18 32.61
N THR A 146 -6.19 -33.46 31.52
CA THR A 146 -7.23 -34.50 31.52
C THR A 146 -6.67 -35.89 31.81
N ALA A 147 -5.56 -36.26 31.18
CA ALA A 147 -4.94 -37.56 31.39
C ALA A 147 -4.41 -37.72 32.83
N VAL A 148 -3.67 -36.70 33.33
CA VAL A 148 -3.13 -36.70 34.70
C VAL A 148 -4.25 -36.79 35.76
N SER A 149 -5.34 -36.04 35.57
CA SER A 149 -6.46 -36.08 36.47
C SER A 149 -7.14 -37.43 36.52
N HIS A 150 -7.32 -38.09 35.36
CA HIS A 150 -7.84 -39.45 35.31
C HIS A 150 -6.93 -40.44 36.08
N ASP A 151 -5.61 -40.34 35.89
CA ASP A 151 -4.64 -41.22 36.52
C ASP A 151 -4.47 -40.97 38.02
N LEU A 152 -4.76 -39.74 38.47
CA LEU A 152 -4.80 -39.39 39.90
C LEU A 152 -6.13 -39.81 40.57
N MET A 153 -7.25 -39.72 39.88
CA MET A 153 -8.55 -40.13 40.41
C MET A 153 -8.62 -41.65 40.68
N GLN A 154 -7.94 -42.49 39.91
CA GLN A 154 -7.95 -43.95 40.12
C GLN A 154 -7.41 -44.37 41.48
N PRO A 155 -6.17 -43.98 41.92
CA PRO A 155 -5.66 -44.36 43.22
C PRO A 155 -6.42 -43.70 44.39
N LEU A 156 -6.94 -42.46 44.18
CA LEU A 156 -7.77 -41.82 45.21
C LEU A 156 -9.08 -42.58 45.43
N ASN A 157 -9.77 -42.98 44.39
CA ASN A 157 -10.97 -43.80 44.49
C ASN A 157 -10.68 -45.15 45.18
N ALA A 158 -9.53 -45.80 44.86
CA ALA A 158 -9.13 -47.03 45.53
C ALA A 158 -8.86 -46.78 47.04
N ALA A 159 -8.14 -45.70 47.38
CA ALA A 159 -7.87 -45.32 48.76
C ALA A 159 -9.18 -45.05 49.54
N ARG A 160 -10.16 -44.40 48.94
CA ARG A 160 -11.47 -44.11 49.50
C ARG A 160 -12.29 -45.41 49.78
N LEU A 161 -12.22 -46.37 48.84
CA LEU A 161 -12.84 -47.68 49.04
C LEU A 161 -12.23 -48.46 50.24
N PHE A 162 -10.89 -48.37 50.37
CA PHE A 162 -10.23 -48.97 51.54
C PHE A 162 -10.58 -48.25 52.83
N SER A 163 -10.62 -46.92 52.86
CA SER A 163 -11.07 -46.12 54.02
C SER A 163 -12.50 -46.47 54.40
N ALA A 164 -13.43 -46.55 53.47
CA ALA A 164 -14.80 -46.90 53.66
C ALA A 164 -14.94 -48.37 54.21
N SER A 165 -14.13 -49.28 53.70
CA SER A 165 -14.11 -50.69 54.20
C SER A 165 -13.62 -50.76 55.62
N LEU A 166 -12.64 -49.98 56.04
CA LEU A 166 -12.16 -49.87 57.39
C LEU A 166 -13.25 -49.30 58.30
N ALA A 167 -13.94 -48.24 57.92
CA ALA A 167 -15.01 -47.62 58.72
C ALA A 167 -16.19 -48.53 58.99
N HIS A 168 -16.39 -49.63 58.26
CA HIS A 168 -17.45 -50.61 58.45
C HIS A 168 -17.06 -51.78 59.41
N GLN A 169 -15.86 -51.80 59.95
CA GLN A 169 -15.45 -52.81 60.90
C GLN A 169 -16.01 -52.51 62.30
N ALA A 170 -16.77 -53.43 62.91
CA ALA A 170 -17.58 -53.18 64.05
C ALA A 170 -16.82 -53.10 65.43
N ASP A 171 -15.47 -53.24 65.45
CA ASP A 171 -14.66 -53.30 66.63
C ASP A 171 -13.39 -52.43 66.59
N MET A 172 -13.54 -51.21 66.10
CA MET A 172 -12.41 -50.26 65.98
C MET A 172 -12.21 -49.47 67.28
N ALA A 173 -10.94 -49.32 67.70
CA ALA A 173 -10.60 -48.39 68.75
C ALA A 173 -10.98 -46.95 68.37
N PRO A 174 -11.45 -46.09 69.26
CA PRO A 174 -11.89 -44.73 68.95
C PRO A 174 -10.86 -43.90 68.24
N GLU A 175 -9.56 -44.08 68.52
CA GLU A 175 -8.44 -43.39 67.91
C GLU A 175 -8.28 -43.76 66.42
N VAL A 176 -8.61 -45.01 66.02
CA VAL A 176 -8.55 -45.50 64.66
C VAL A 176 -9.74 -44.98 63.86
N ASP A 177 -10.91 -44.88 64.45
CA ASP A 177 -12.10 -44.30 63.82
C ASP A 177 -11.90 -42.80 63.51
N GLU A 178 -11.25 -42.08 64.42
CA GLU A 178 -10.89 -40.68 64.19
C GLU A 178 -9.85 -40.50 62.96
N LEU A 179 -8.86 -41.40 62.94
CA LEU A 179 -7.88 -41.41 61.82
C LEU A 179 -8.53 -41.72 60.45
N VAL A 180 -9.46 -42.69 60.41
CA VAL A 180 -10.20 -43.05 59.20
C VAL A 180 -11.07 -41.89 58.73
N ARG A 181 -11.75 -41.16 59.65
CA ARG A 181 -12.50 -39.93 59.25
C ARG A 181 -11.63 -38.84 58.75
N HIS A 182 -10.45 -38.60 59.33
CA HIS A 182 -9.48 -37.61 58.82
C HIS A 182 -8.93 -38.01 57.44
N LEU A 183 -8.68 -39.31 57.21
CA LEU A 183 -8.26 -39.83 55.95
C LEU A 183 -9.33 -39.61 54.83
N ASP A 184 -10.59 -39.94 55.13
CA ASP A 184 -11.72 -39.76 54.19
C ASP A 184 -11.94 -38.28 53.86
N SER A 185 -11.85 -37.38 54.82
CA SER A 185 -11.91 -35.94 54.61
C SER A 185 -10.76 -35.43 53.72
N SER A 186 -9.55 -35.95 53.95
CA SER A 186 -8.38 -35.57 53.14
C SER A 186 -8.49 -36.05 51.69
N LEU A 187 -9.01 -37.26 51.47
CA LEU A 187 -9.26 -37.82 50.15
C LEU A 187 -10.35 -37.01 49.41
N ALA A 188 -11.45 -36.67 50.10
CA ALA A 188 -12.50 -35.82 49.50
C ALA A 188 -11.98 -34.45 49.05
N SER A 189 -11.15 -33.81 49.91
CA SER A 189 -10.53 -32.52 49.53
C SER A 189 -9.60 -32.66 48.33
N ALA A 190 -8.85 -33.76 48.22
CA ALA A 190 -7.99 -34.01 47.05
C ALA A 190 -8.80 -34.24 45.74
N GLU A 191 -9.92 -34.97 45.83
CA GLU A 191 -10.85 -35.16 44.70
C GLU A 191 -11.43 -33.84 44.23
N GLU A 192 -11.85 -32.97 45.13
CA GLU A 192 -12.39 -31.64 44.83
C GLU A 192 -11.35 -30.75 44.11
N LEU A 193 -10.12 -30.67 44.63
CA LEU A 193 -9.04 -29.92 44.00
C LEU A 193 -8.72 -30.41 42.59
N ILE A 194 -8.73 -31.70 42.34
CA ILE A 194 -8.50 -32.27 41.00
C ILE A 194 -9.66 -31.92 40.05
N SER A 195 -10.90 -31.97 40.56
CA SER A 195 -12.09 -31.59 39.80
C SER A 195 -12.04 -30.12 39.39
N ASP A 196 -11.73 -29.23 40.33
CA ASP A 196 -11.60 -27.79 40.08
C ASP A 196 -10.52 -27.48 39.04
N LEU A 197 -9.38 -28.17 39.13
CA LEU A 197 -8.29 -28.02 38.16
C LEU A 197 -8.72 -28.43 36.74
N LEU A 198 -9.52 -29.49 36.62
CA LEU A 198 -10.07 -29.94 35.33
C LEU A 198 -11.06 -28.93 34.76
N ASP A 199 -11.92 -28.37 35.60
CA ASP A 199 -12.94 -27.41 35.17
C ASP A 199 -12.28 -26.09 34.70
N ILE A 200 -11.26 -25.60 35.41
CA ILE A 200 -10.45 -24.47 34.99
C ILE A 200 -9.80 -24.77 33.63
N SER A 201 -9.21 -25.97 33.47
CA SER A 201 -8.59 -26.36 32.20
C SER A 201 -9.57 -26.43 31.02
N ARG A 202 -10.81 -26.85 31.27
CA ARG A 202 -11.88 -26.89 30.25
C ARG A 202 -12.37 -25.49 29.88
N LEU A 203 -12.47 -24.58 30.85
CA LEU A 203 -12.79 -23.16 30.61
C LEU A 203 -11.72 -22.48 29.77
N GLU A 204 -10.44 -22.64 30.12
CA GLU A 204 -9.32 -22.08 29.35
C GLU A 204 -9.29 -22.63 27.91
N ALA A 205 -9.70 -23.88 27.70
CA ALA A 205 -9.78 -24.48 26.35
C ALA A 205 -11.03 -24.06 25.55
N GLY A 206 -11.88 -23.16 26.08
CA GLY A 206 -13.10 -22.68 25.44
C GLY A 206 -14.18 -23.75 25.23
N ARG A 207 -14.11 -24.87 25.95
CA ARG A 207 -15.05 -25.97 25.80
C ARG A 207 -16.30 -25.83 26.72
N ILE A 208 -16.31 -24.85 27.60
CA ILE A 208 -17.46 -24.50 28.43
C ILE A 208 -17.80 -23.05 28.13
N VAL A 209 -18.95 -22.80 27.54
CA VAL A 209 -19.54 -21.46 27.43
C VAL A 209 -20.30 -21.23 28.73
N PRO A 210 -19.98 -20.17 29.51
CA PRO A 210 -20.78 -19.85 30.68
C PRO A 210 -22.21 -19.54 30.25
N GLU A 211 -23.19 -20.25 30.75
CA GLU A 211 -24.58 -19.79 30.67
C GLU A 211 -24.72 -18.58 31.60
N LEU A 212 -25.02 -17.42 30.99
CA LEU A 212 -25.36 -16.17 31.68
C LEU A 212 -26.81 -16.15 32.07
#